data_6abdd43358f13fd4ea13e03a7bafddb7
#
_entry.id   6abdd43358f13fd4ea13e03a7bafddb7
#
_cell.length_a   1.000
_cell.length_b   1.000
_cell.length_c   1.000
_cell.angle_alpha   90.00
_cell.angle_beta   90.00
_cell.angle_gamma   90.00
#
_symmetry.space_group_name_H-M   'P 1'
#
loop_
_entity.id
_entity.type
_entity.pdbx_description
1 polymer ?
#
loop_
_entity_poly.entity_id
_entity_poly.type
_entity_poly.pdbx_seq_one_letter_code
_entity_poly.pdbx_strand_id
1 'polypeptide(L)'
;MKASIKTISALLAAAGMAISLSLPGVNAFAAKPAPAKSAGDFGPPQGPAIHATLTSPPFVPPPIKRKYPAKVIVDLEVVEKEMQISEGVSYTFWTFGGTVPGSFIRVRQGDTVEFHLKNHPSSKMPHNIDLHGVTGPGGGAASSFTAPGHESQFTFKALNEGLYVYHCATAPVGMHIANGMYGLILVEPPEGLPPVDREYYVMQGDFYTTGKYREKGAQPFDMEKAIDERPTYVVFNGAEGSLTGDKALKANTNEKVRLFVGNGGPNLVSSFHVIGAIFDRVRFEGGTRTQENVQTTMIPAGGAAVVEYTTHVPGSYPLVDHSIFRAFNKGALAIMKVDGPENKAIYSGKEVDSVYLGDRAQPNMAAVTAATKAAASGKLTAEDQIKAGSQLFAGTCSVCHQSNGAGLPGVFPPLAKSDFLNADHKRAIDIVLRGLNGKVTVNGKEYDSVMPPMNQLNDDEIANILTYVINSWENKGGRITVEEVKAARAKAAPAVNAGH
;
A
#
# COMPACT_ATOMS: atom_id res chain seq x y z
N MET A 1 -43.81 28.95 -35.10
CA MET A 1 -43.38 30.19 -35.75
C MET A 1 -41.96 29.97 -36.27
N LYS A 2 -41.78 30.01 -37.58
CA LYS A 2 -40.50 29.81 -38.31
C LYS A 2 -39.72 31.13 -38.30
N ALA A 3 -38.46 31.14 -38.06
CA ALA A 3 -37.56 32.25 -38.41
C ALA A 3 -36.23 31.71 -38.93
N SER A 4 -35.87 32.24 -40.04
CA SER A 4 -34.99 31.82 -41.10
C SER A 4 -33.53 32.24 -40.85
N ILE A 5 -32.63 31.41 -41.32
CA ILE A 5 -31.18 31.62 -41.44
C ILE A 5 -30.90 32.62 -42.57
N LYS A 6 -30.05 33.61 -42.35
CA LYS A 6 -29.39 34.35 -43.42
C LYS A 6 -27.88 34.37 -43.25
N THR A 7 -27.24 33.77 -44.23
CA THR A 7 -25.82 33.75 -44.56
C THR A 7 -25.35 35.16 -44.94
N ILE A 8 -24.18 35.59 -44.47
CA ILE A 8 -23.43 36.72 -45.03
C ILE A 8 -21.98 36.25 -45.28
N SER A 9 -21.66 36.13 -46.56
CA SER A 9 -20.29 36.00 -47.08
C SER A 9 -19.72 37.38 -47.29
N ALA A 10 -18.55 37.67 -46.77
CA ALA A 10 -17.77 38.86 -47.15
C ALA A 10 -16.38 38.41 -47.64
N LEU A 11 -16.14 38.64 -48.92
CA LEU A 11 -14.81 38.61 -49.57
C LEU A 11 -13.98 39.81 -49.09
N LEU A 12 -12.74 39.55 -48.71
CA LEU A 12 -11.68 40.57 -48.69
C LEU A 12 -10.44 39.98 -49.35
N ALA A 13 -10.18 40.52 -50.57
CA ALA A 13 -8.92 40.31 -51.26
C ALA A 13 -7.92 41.37 -50.74
N ALA A 14 -6.76 40.94 -50.29
CA ALA A 14 -5.62 41.80 -50.02
C ALA A 14 -4.37 41.23 -50.67
N ALA A 15 -3.76 42.02 -51.54
CA ALA A 15 -2.55 41.74 -52.28
C ALA A 15 -1.35 41.61 -51.33
N GLY A 16 -0.67 40.50 -51.37
CA GLY A 16 0.56 40.27 -50.65
C GLY A 16 1.79 40.51 -51.50
N MET A 17 2.60 41.49 -51.12
CA MET A 17 3.93 41.72 -51.66
C MET A 17 4.90 40.67 -51.10
N ALA A 18 5.41 39.78 -51.94
CA ALA A 18 6.43 38.81 -51.57
C ALA A 18 7.82 39.49 -51.55
N ILE A 19 8.39 39.67 -50.38
CA ILE A 19 9.80 39.99 -50.21
C ILE A 19 10.56 38.67 -50.05
N SER A 20 11.28 38.27 -51.09
CA SER A 20 12.20 37.16 -51.08
C SER A 20 13.52 37.55 -50.39
N LEU A 21 13.69 37.21 -49.12
CA LEU A 21 14.99 37.21 -48.46
C LEU A 21 15.70 35.88 -48.75
N SER A 22 16.69 35.93 -49.64
CA SER A 22 17.62 34.82 -49.86
C SER A 22 18.61 34.76 -48.71
N LEU A 23 18.41 33.80 -47.78
CA LEU A 23 19.43 33.40 -46.82
C LEU A 23 20.45 32.47 -47.49
N PRO A 24 21.76 32.63 -47.26
CA PRO A 24 22.76 31.72 -47.82
C PRO A 24 22.58 30.32 -47.24
N GLY A 25 22.61 29.33 -48.12
CA GLY A 25 22.40 27.92 -47.77
C GLY A 25 23.40 27.42 -46.74
N VAL A 26 22.90 27.09 -45.58
CA VAL A 26 23.58 26.19 -44.64
C VAL A 26 23.31 24.78 -45.15
N ASN A 27 24.29 24.18 -45.82
CA ASN A 27 24.32 22.78 -46.13
C ASN A 27 24.41 22.02 -44.77
N ALA A 28 23.26 21.76 -44.18
CA ALA A 28 23.19 20.78 -43.12
C ALA A 28 23.55 19.41 -43.74
N PHE A 29 24.78 18.95 -43.56
CA PHE A 29 25.14 17.57 -43.77
C PHE A 29 24.24 16.76 -42.83
N ALA A 30 23.11 16.29 -43.37
CA ALA A 30 22.35 15.21 -42.68
C ALA A 30 23.29 14.01 -42.58
N ALA A 31 23.88 13.85 -41.42
CA ALA A 31 24.60 12.61 -41.09
C ALA A 31 23.60 11.47 -41.37
N LYS A 32 24.00 10.56 -42.24
CA LYS A 32 23.25 9.35 -42.51
C LYS A 32 22.95 8.73 -41.16
N PRO A 33 21.67 8.50 -40.75
CA PRO A 33 21.39 7.88 -39.47
C PRO A 33 22.17 6.55 -39.46
N ALA A 34 22.97 6.32 -38.43
CA ALA A 34 23.58 5.03 -38.20
C ALA A 34 22.47 3.98 -38.29
N PRO A 35 22.69 2.83 -38.97
CA PRO A 35 21.69 1.79 -39.06
C PRO A 35 21.23 1.51 -37.64
N ALA A 36 19.94 1.73 -37.37
CA ALA A 36 19.34 1.37 -36.09
C ALA A 36 19.69 -0.10 -35.87
N LYS A 37 20.41 -0.42 -34.77
CA LYS A 37 20.58 -1.81 -34.34
C LYS A 37 19.19 -2.40 -34.35
N SER A 38 18.97 -3.49 -35.12
CA SER A 38 17.68 -4.14 -35.15
C SER A 38 17.31 -4.45 -33.70
N ALA A 39 16.18 -3.90 -33.23
CA ALA A 39 15.71 -4.20 -31.90
C ALA A 39 15.64 -5.73 -31.75
N GLY A 40 16.42 -6.31 -30.81
CA GLY A 40 16.39 -7.74 -30.54
C GLY A 40 17.57 -8.58 -31.02
N ASP A 41 18.61 -8.01 -31.60
CA ASP A 41 19.83 -8.79 -31.91
C ASP A 41 20.75 -8.91 -30.68
N PHE A 42 20.36 -9.79 -29.76
CA PHE A 42 21.19 -10.21 -28.61
C PHE A 42 21.93 -11.54 -28.89
N GLY A 43 21.90 -12.00 -30.13
CA GLY A 43 22.42 -13.30 -30.52
C GLY A 43 21.50 -14.46 -30.08
N PRO A 44 21.88 -15.71 -30.46
CA PRO A 44 21.15 -16.90 -30.05
C PRO A 44 21.33 -17.18 -28.54
N PRO A 45 20.38 -17.89 -27.92
CA PRO A 45 20.54 -18.36 -26.54
C PRO A 45 21.72 -19.32 -26.45
N GLN A 46 22.47 -19.23 -25.34
CA GLN A 46 23.67 -20.03 -25.09
C GLN A 46 23.45 -20.97 -23.90
N GLY A 47 24.16 -22.08 -23.90
CA GLY A 47 24.07 -23.11 -22.86
C GLY A 47 22.79 -23.93 -22.89
N PRO A 48 22.57 -24.80 -21.90
CA PRO A 48 21.35 -25.57 -21.76
C PRO A 48 20.18 -24.64 -21.35
N ALA A 49 18.95 -25.09 -21.63
CA ALA A 49 17.75 -24.40 -21.14
C ALA A 49 17.72 -24.36 -19.60
N ILE A 50 17.22 -23.26 -19.05
CA ILE A 50 17.20 -22.98 -17.62
C ILE A 50 15.72 -22.82 -17.20
N HIS A 51 15.27 -23.59 -16.22
CA HIS A 51 13.97 -23.32 -15.59
C HIS A 51 14.09 -22.09 -14.68
N ALA A 52 13.19 -21.15 -14.85
CA ALA A 52 13.14 -19.94 -14.01
C ALA A 52 12.78 -20.31 -12.57
N THR A 53 13.50 -19.74 -11.62
CA THR A 53 13.08 -19.77 -10.22
C THR A 53 11.94 -18.78 -10.04
N LEU A 54 10.77 -19.26 -9.65
CA LEU A 54 9.61 -18.45 -9.31
C LEU A 54 9.50 -18.33 -7.78
N THR A 55 9.22 -17.14 -7.27
CA THR A 55 9.08 -16.90 -5.82
C THR A 55 7.75 -16.26 -5.50
N SER A 56 7.18 -16.67 -4.36
CA SER A 56 5.99 -16.02 -3.81
C SER A 56 6.36 -14.72 -3.07
N PRO A 57 5.47 -13.71 -3.06
CA PRO A 57 5.71 -12.47 -2.32
C PRO A 57 5.90 -12.75 -0.81
N PRO A 58 6.73 -11.99 -0.09
CA PRO A 58 7.49 -10.83 -0.53
C PRO A 58 8.88 -11.16 -1.09
N PHE A 59 9.17 -12.39 -1.42
CA PHE A 59 10.49 -12.84 -1.86
C PHE A 59 10.66 -12.68 -3.37
N VAL A 60 11.92 -12.49 -3.78
CA VAL A 60 12.32 -12.39 -5.19
C VAL A 60 13.36 -13.45 -5.53
N PRO A 61 13.43 -13.93 -6.77
CA PRO A 61 14.49 -14.84 -7.21
C PRO A 61 15.87 -14.17 -7.09
N PRO A 62 16.95 -14.92 -6.86
CA PRO A 62 18.30 -14.37 -6.73
C PRO A 62 18.73 -13.66 -8.02
N PRO A 63 19.63 -12.64 -7.95
CA PRO A 63 20.19 -11.95 -9.10
C PRO A 63 20.82 -12.90 -10.10
N ILE A 64 20.65 -12.61 -11.39
CA ILE A 64 21.18 -13.43 -12.49
C ILE A 64 22.68 -13.18 -12.63
N LYS A 65 23.48 -14.23 -12.47
CA LYS A 65 24.96 -14.14 -12.53
C LYS A 65 25.55 -14.38 -13.92
N ARG A 66 24.78 -15.01 -14.84
CA ARG A 66 25.25 -15.30 -16.19
C ARG A 66 25.41 -14.03 -17.03
N LYS A 67 26.39 -14.05 -17.93
CA LYS A 67 26.71 -12.90 -18.79
C LYS A 67 26.24 -13.06 -20.25
N TYR A 68 25.48 -14.10 -20.55
CA TYR A 68 24.99 -14.42 -21.89
C TYR A 68 23.47 -14.63 -21.87
N PRO A 69 22.77 -14.41 -23.01
CA PRO A 69 21.37 -14.76 -23.15
C PRO A 69 21.18 -16.28 -23.16
N ALA A 70 20.14 -16.75 -22.50
CA ALA A 70 19.81 -18.17 -22.42
C ALA A 70 18.38 -18.43 -22.91
N LYS A 71 18.05 -19.71 -23.16
CA LYS A 71 16.67 -20.17 -23.20
C LYS A 71 16.20 -20.35 -21.76
N VAL A 72 15.17 -19.62 -21.36
CA VAL A 72 14.58 -19.66 -20.01
C VAL A 72 13.18 -20.24 -20.13
N ILE A 73 12.89 -21.29 -19.36
CA ILE A 73 11.57 -21.92 -19.30
C ILE A 73 10.87 -21.37 -18.05
N VAL A 74 9.69 -20.79 -18.22
CA VAL A 74 8.83 -20.31 -17.15
C VAL A 74 7.60 -21.20 -17.09
N ASP A 75 7.47 -21.97 -16.02
CA ASP A 75 6.31 -22.80 -15.73
C ASP A 75 5.42 -22.09 -14.70
N LEU A 76 4.29 -21.54 -15.12
CA LEU A 76 3.37 -20.80 -14.26
C LEU A 76 2.00 -21.47 -14.24
N GLU A 77 1.54 -21.84 -13.04
CA GLU A 77 0.22 -22.40 -12.84
C GLU A 77 -0.79 -21.34 -12.44
N VAL A 78 -1.98 -21.42 -13.02
CA VAL A 78 -3.17 -20.66 -12.59
C VAL A 78 -4.03 -21.55 -11.71
N VAL A 79 -4.46 -21.03 -10.56
CA VAL A 79 -5.40 -21.71 -9.67
C VAL A 79 -6.34 -20.72 -9.00
N GLU A 80 -7.63 -21.05 -8.99
CA GLU A 80 -8.66 -20.33 -8.24
C GLU A 80 -8.70 -20.88 -6.81
N LYS A 81 -8.60 -20.02 -5.80
CA LYS A 81 -8.42 -20.44 -4.42
C LYS A 81 -9.13 -19.49 -3.44
N GLU A 82 -9.84 -20.06 -2.50
CA GLU A 82 -10.36 -19.28 -1.37
C GLU A 82 -9.24 -18.98 -0.38
N MET A 83 -9.04 -17.70 -0.06
CA MET A 83 -8.07 -17.22 0.91
C MET A 83 -8.68 -16.06 1.72
N GLN A 84 -8.05 -15.70 2.83
CA GLN A 84 -8.47 -14.55 3.62
C GLN A 84 -7.91 -13.25 3.04
N ILE A 85 -8.80 -12.29 2.80
CA ILE A 85 -8.45 -10.90 2.44
C ILE A 85 -8.29 -10.02 3.68
N SER A 86 -8.96 -10.37 4.77
CA SER A 86 -8.87 -9.77 6.09
C SER A 86 -9.22 -10.81 7.15
N GLU A 87 -8.95 -10.54 8.42
CA GLU A 87 -9.25 -11.48 9.50
C GLU A 87 -10.73 -11.87 9.54
N GLY A 88 -11.02 -13.16 9.32
CA GLY A 88 -12.37 -13.73 9.27
C GLY A 88 -13.19 -13.33 8.05
N VAL A 89 -12.56 -12.78 6.99
CA VAL A 89 -13.18 -12.44 5.72
C VAL A 89 -12.49 -13.25 4.63
N SER A 90 -13.20 -14.19 4.01
CA SER A 90 -12.67 -14.97 2.89
C SER A 90 -13.13 -14.41 1.54
N TYR A 91 -12.30 -14.64 0.53
CA TYR A 91 -12.53 -14.24 -0.85
C TYR A 91 -11.98 -15.29 -1.79
N THR A 92 -12.67 -15.53 -2.90
CA THR A 92 -12.15 -16.43 -3.94
C THR A 92 -11.20 -15.66 -4.84
N PHE A 93 -9.91 -15.85 -4.62
CA PHE A 93 -8.87 -15.27 -5.48
C PHE A 93 -8.63 -16.15 -6.69
N TRP A 94 -8.34 -15.50 -7.81
CA TRP A 94 -7.78 -16.11 -9.00
C TRP A 94 -6.30 -15.78 -9.03
N THR A 95 -5.45 -16.77 -9.12
CA THR A 95 -4.03 -16.58 -8.80
C THR A 95 -3.10 -17.11 -9.88
N PHE A 96 -1.96 -16.47 -10.02
CA PHE A 96 -0.80 -17.03 -10.71
C PHE A 96 0.19 -17.59 -9.67
N GLY A 97 0.35 -18.90 -9.62
CA GLY A 97 1.22 -19.57 -8.64
C GLY A 97 0.64 -19.71 -7.23
N GLY A 98 -0.70 -19.57 -7.07
CA GLY A 98 -1.39 -19.81 -5.79
C GLY A 98 -1.27 -18.70 -4.75
N THR A 99 -0.74 -17.53 -5.11
CA THR A 99 -0.60 -16.34 -4.25
C THR A 99 -1.08 -15.08 -4.95
N VAL A 100 -1.33 -14.03 -4.19
CA VAL A 100 -1.59 -12.67 -4.68
C VAL A 100 -0.64 -11.71 -4.00
N PRO A 101 0.13 -10.96 -4.78
CA PRO A 101 0.33 -11.08 -6.23
C PRO A 101 0.88 -12.44 -6.62
N GLY A 102 0.84 -12.74 -7.91
CA GLY A 102 1.42 -13.94 -8.51
C GLY A 102 2.93 -14.02 -8.37
N SER A 103 3.50 -15.14 -8.76
CA SER A 103 4.94 -15.40 -8.62
C SER A 103 5.80 -14.35 -9.31
N PHE A 104 6.88 -13.90 -8.64
CA PHE A 104 7.87 -13.02 -9.26
C PHE A 104 8.69 -13.79 -10.30
N ILE A 105 8.80 -13.22 -11.51
CA ILE A 105 9.57 -13.77 -12.61
C ILE A 105 10.81 -12.90 -12.82
N ARG A 106 12.00 -13.52 -12.93
CA ARG A 106 13.26 -12.81 -13.15
C ARG A 106 14.00 -13.41 -14.33
N VAL A 107 14.19 -12.61 -15.37
CA VAL A 107 14.89 -12.96 -16.61
C VAL A 107 15.90 -11.87 -16.95
N ARG A 108 16.78 -12.14 -17.92
CA ARG A 108 17.80 -11.19 -18.38
C ARG A 108 17.45 -10.67 -19.76
N GLN A 109 17.76 -9.42 -20.04
CA GLN A 109 17.65 -8.87 -21.39
C GLN A 109 18.41 -9.72 -22.39
N GLY A 110 17.75 -10.04 -23.50
CA GLY A 110 18.25 -10.94 -24.53
C GLY A 110 17.88 -12.40 -24.35
N ASP A 111 17.28 -12.80 -23.23
CA ASP A 111 16.78 -14.18 -23.07
C ASP A 111 15.68 -14.51 -24.07
N THR A 112 15.67 -15.77 -24.48
CA THR A 112 14.53 -16.37 -25.18
C THR A 112 13.71 -17.11 -24.13
N VAL A 113 12.55 -16.58 -23.80
CA VAL A 113 11.68 -17.12 -22.76
C VAL A 113 10.62 -18.01 -23.39
N GLU A 114 10.64 -19.28 -23.03
CA GLU A 114 9.57 -20.22 -23.31
C GLU A 114 8.62 -20.23 -22.12
N PHE A 115 7.41 -19.77 -22.34
CA PHE A 115 6.42 -19.56 -21.28
C PHE A 115 5.32 -20.63 -21.36
N HIS A 116 5.13 -21.35 -20.27
CA HIS A 116 4.11 -22.36 -20.09
C HIS A 116 3.07 -21.84 -19.09
N LEU A 117 1.83 -21.66 -19.53
CA LEU A 117 0.71 -21.33 -18.68
C LEU A 117 -0.18 -22.56 -18.49
N LYS A 118 -0.24 -23.07 -17.26
CA LYS A 118 -1.03 -24.24 -16.88
C LYS A 118 -2.25 -23.79 -16.10
N ASN A 119 -3.45 -24.09 -16.55
CA ASN A 119 -4.66 -23.78 -15.81
C ASN A 119 -5.10 -25.03 -15.05
N HIS A 120 -5.04 -24.96 -13.71
CA HIS A 120 -5.34 -26.11 -12.84
C HIS A 120 -6.75 -26.66 -13.12
N PRO A 121 -6.94 -28.00 -13.14
CA PRO A 121 -8.25 -28.60 -13.45
C PRO A 121 -9.40 -28.20 -12.51
N SER A 122 -9.09 -27.72 -11.29
CA SER A 122 -10.09 -27.21 -10.35
C SER A 122 -10.59 -25.80 -10.65
N SER A 123 -9.91 -25.06 -11.52
CA SER A 123 -10.34 -23.73 -11.95
C SER A 123 -11.67 -23.81 -12.70
N LYS A 124 -12.47 -22.74 -12.57
CA LYS A 124 -13.80 -22.67 -13.24
C LYS A 124 -13.76 -21.84 -14.51
N MET A 125 -12.75 -20.97 -14.64
CA MET A 125 -12.65 -20.02 -15.71
C MET A 125 -11.41 -20.28 -16.58
N PRO A 126 -11.47 -19.97 -17.89
CA PRO A 126 -10.29 -19.88 -18.70
C PRO A 126 -9.49 -18.64 -18.31
N HIS A 127 -8.16 -18.72 -18.42
CA HIS A 127 -7.24 -17.64 -18.10
C HIS A 127 -6.17 -17.52 -19.19
N ASN A 128 -5.56 -16.34 -19.30
CA ASN A 128 -4.41 -16.07 -20.13
C ASN A 128 -3.41 -15.17 -19.38
N ILE A 129 -2.35 -14.73 -20.06
CA ILE A 129 -1.39 -13.80 -19.46
C ILE A 129 -0.98 -12.74 -20.49
N ASP A 130 -1.09 -11.49 -20.10
CA ASP A 130 -0.48 -10.33 -20.72
C ASP A 130 0.74 -9.90 -19.88
N LEU A 131 1.92 -9.91 -20.49
CA LEU A 131 3.16 -9.43 -19.86
C LEU A 131 3.53 -8.09 -20.51
N HIS A 132 3.46 -6.99 -19.74
CA HIS A 132 3.76 -5.64 -20.24
C HIS A 132 5.21 -5.50 -20.77
N GLY A 133 6.12 -6.39 -20.37
CA GLY A 133 7.49 -6.46 -20.89
C GLY A 133 7.64 -7.18 -22.22
N VAL A 134 6.56 -7.73 -22.79
CA VAL A 134 6.59 -8.53 -24.03
C VAL A 134 6.12 -7.72 -25.22
N THR A 135 6.97 -7.61 -26.23
CA THR A 135 6.59 -6.99 -27.51
C THR A 135 5.94 -8.05 -28.41
N GLY A 136 4.62 -7.99 -28.54
CA GLY A 136 3.83 -8.94 -29.31
C GLY A 136 2.32 -8.74 -29.06
N PRO A 137 1.45 -9.38 -29.87
CA PRO A 137 0.00 -9.22 -29.73
C PRO A 137 -0.50 -9.57 -28.32
N GLY A 138 -1.07 -8.57 -27.61
CA GLY A 138 -1.59 -8.71 -26.26
C GLY A 138 -0.55 -9.15 -25.24
N GLY A 139 0.76 -8.82 -25.42
CA GLY A 139 1.80 -9.20 -24.47
C GLY A 139 1.93 -10.71 -24.20
N GLY A 140 1.41 -11.54 -25.10
CA GLY A 140 1.27 -13.00 -24.95
C GLY A 140 -0.17 -13.48 -24.75
N ALA A 141 -1.13 -12.61 -24.43
CA ALA A 141 -2.51 -13.00 -24.13
C ALA A 141 -3.20 -13.72 -25.29
N ALA A 142 -2.90 -13.33 -26.53
CA ALA A 142 -3.44 -13.97 -27.72
C ALA A 142 -2.99 -15.43 -27.90
N SER A 143 -1.85 -15.80 -27.31
CA SER A 143 -1.23 -17.12 -27.45
C SER A 143 -1.37 -18.00 -26.20
N SER A 144 -1.96 -17.48 -25.13
CA SER A 144 -2.00 -18.14 -23.82
C SER A 144 -3.39 -18.34 -23.23
N PHE A 145 -4.44 -18.25 -24.06
CA PHE A 145 -5.80 -18.53 -23.59
C PHE A 145 -5.94 -20.02 -23.25
N THR A 146 -6.03 -20.33 -21.96
CA THR A 146 -5.91 -21.68 -21.41
C THR A 146 -7.15 -22.04 -20.63
N ALA A 147 -7.88 -23.05 -21.08
CA ALA A 147 -9.03 -23.62 -20.38
C ALA A 147 -8.59 -24.43 -19.14
N PRO A 148 -9.47 -24.63 -18.15
CA PRO A 148 -9.18 -25.52 -17.01
C PRO A 148 -8.70 -26.91 -17.47
N GLY A 149 -7.63 -27.42 -16.85
CA GLY A 149 -7.01 -28.70 -17.20
C GLY A 149 -6.13 -28.68 -18.44
N HIS A 150 -5.89 -27.52 -19.05
CA HIS A 150 -5.05 -27.34 -20.22
C HIS A 150 -3.77 -26.57 -19.92
N GLU A 151 -2.84 -26.66 -20.85
CA GLU A 151 -1.60 -25.88 -20.89
C GLU A 151 -1.48 -25.16 -22.23
N SER A 152 -0.99 -23.93 -22.21
CA SER A 152 -0.63 -23.17 -23.40
C SER A 152 0.85 -22.80 -23.31
N GLN A 153 1.53 -22.80 -24.45
CA GLN A 153 2.94 -22.45 -24.57
C GLN A 153 3.14 -21.38 -25.64
N PHE A 154 3.98 -20.40 -25.36
CA PHE A 154 4.48 -19.45 -26.35
C PHE A 154 5.91 -19.05 -26.03
N THR A 155 6.60 -18.43 -26.99
CA THR A 155 7.99 -18.00 -26.82
C THR A 155 8.11 -16.54 -27.19
N PHE A 156 8.88 -15.80 -26.40
CA PHE A 156 9.20 -14.40 -26.65
C PHE A 156 10.67 -14.09 -26.37
N LYS A 157 11.14 -12.97 -26.90
CA LYS A 157 12.47 -12.41 -26.61
C LYS A 157 12.32 -11.29 -25.59
N ALA A 158 13.07 -11.35 -24.48
CA ALA A 158 13.12 -10.28 -23.49
C ALA A 158 13.95 -9.11 -24.05
N LEU A 159 13.29 -8.14 -24.71
CA LEU A 159 13.96 -7.08 -25.47
C LEU A 159 14.37 -5.88 -24.59
N ASN A 160 13.51 -5.48 -23.67
CA ASN A 160 13.66 -4.25 -22.91
C ASN A 160 13.93 -4.57 -21.45
N GLU A 161 15.01 -4.02 -20.88
CA GLU A 161 15.24 -4.09 -19.44
C GLU A 161 14.19 -3.28 -18.69
N GLY A 162 13.79 -3.74 -17.51
CA GLY A 162 12.82 -3.05 -16.66
C GLY A 162 12.04 -3.99 -15.78
N LEU A 163 11.22 -3.39 -14.91
CA LEU A 163 10.25 -4.08 -14.07
C LEU A 163 8.86 -3.86 -14.66
N TYR A 164 8.17 -4.93 -14.98
CA TYR A 164 6.89 -4.89 -15.69
C TYR A 164 5.83 -5.68 -14.95
N VAL A 165 4.59 -5.19 -15.02
CA VAL A 165 3.42 -5.95 -14.57
C VAL A 165 3.11 -7.04 -15.59
N TYR A 166 2.61 -8.15 -15.11
CA TYR A 166 1.84 -9.11 -15.90
C TYR A 166 0.47 -9.30 -15.24
N HIS A 167 -0.55 -9.61 -16.04
CA HIS A 167 -1.90 -9.85 -15.54
C HIS A 167 -2.71 -10.74 -16.49
N CYS A 168 -3.85 -11.24 -16.01
CA CYS A 168 -4.81 -11.90 -16.88
C CYS A 168 -5.54 -10.88 -17.74
N ALA A 169 -5.62 -11.14 -19.04
CA ALA A 169 -6.35 -10.33 -20.02
C ALA A 169 -7.56 -11.06 -20.63
N THR A 170 -8.05 -12.12 -19.97
CA THR A 170 -9.31 -12.78 -20.34
C THR A 170 -10.48 -11.85 -19.98
N ALA A 171 -11.44 -11.73 -20.88
CA ALA A 171 -12.64 -10.92 -20.63
C ALA A 171 -13.57 -11.57 -19.58
N PRO A 172 -14.15 -10.79 -18.64
CA PRO A 172 -13.99 -9.35 -18.41
C PRO A 172 -12.66 -9.04 -17.71
N VAL A 173 -11.76 -8.36 -18.40
CA VAL A 173 -10.36 -8.16 -17.96
C VAL A 173 -10.24 -7.57 -16.55
N GLY A 174 -10.98 -6.51 -16.27
CA GLY A 174 -10.96 -5.83 -14.97
C GLY A 174 -11.37 -6.76 -13.82
N MET A 175 -12.31 -7.68 -14.05
CA MET A 175 -12.73 -8.66 -13.05
C MET A 175 -11.59 -9.65 -12.73
N HIS A 176 -10.87 -10.15 -13.74
CA HIS A 176 -9.74 -11.06 -13.53
C HIS A 176 -8.62 -10.40 -12.70
N ILE A 177 -8.29 -9.15 -13.02
CA ILE A 177 -7.30 -8.38 -12.26
C ILE A 177 -7.79 -8.12 -10.84
N ALA A 178 -9.06 -7.68 -10.68
CA ALA A 178 -9.66 -7.41 -9.35
C ALA A 178 -9.78 -8.67 -8.48
N ASN A 179 -9.76 -9.86 -9.07
CA ASN A 179 -9.72 -11.12 -8.33
C ASN A 179 -8.29 -11.58 -7.97
N GLY A 180 -7.24 -10.78 -8.28
CA GLY A 180 -5.88 -11.02 -7.85
C GLY A 180 -4.92 -11.52 -8.94
N MET A 181 -5.35 -11.55 -10.21
CA MET A 181 -4.54 -12.08 -11.31
C MET A 181 -3.55 -11.05 -11.86
N TYR A 182 -2.53 -10.73 -11.09
CA TYR A 182 -1.44 -9.85 -11.45
C TYR A 182 -0.14 -10.23 -10.73
N GLY A 183 1.00 -9.84 -11.29
CA GLY A 183 2.32 -10.02 -10.70
C GLY A 183 3.38 -9.21 -11.42
N LEU A 184 4.66 -9.44 -11.11
CA LEU A 184 5.78 -8.73 -11.70
C LEU A 184 6.76 -9.66 -12.42
N ILE A 185 7.24 -9.18 -13.56
CA ILE A 185 8.39 -9.72 -14.28
C ILE A 185 9.51 -8.67 -14.34
N LEU A 186 10.69 -9.03 -13.85
CA LEU A 186 11.91 -8.24 -13.97
C LEU A 186 12.74 -8.76 -15.15
N VAL A 187 13.02 -7.90 -16.09
CA VAL A 187 14.03 -8.10 -17.14
C VAL A 187 15.30 -7.37 -16.71
N GLU A 188 16.28 -8.09 -16.16
CA GLU A 188 17.54 -7.48 -15.74
C GLU A 188 18.36 -7.00 -16.96
N PRO A 189 19.08 -5.86 -16.79
CA PRO A 189 20.07 -5.45 -17.78
C PRO A 189 21.18 -6.50 -17.94
N PRO A 190 21.94 -6.49 -19.05
CA PRO A 190 23.02 -7.44 -19.30
C PRO A 190 24.09 -7.51 -18.21
N GLU A 191 24.38 -6.38 -17.58
CA GLU A 191 25.34 -6.25 -16.46
C GLU A 191 24.76 -6.64 -15.11
N GLY A 192 23.43 -6.80 -15.01
CA GLY A 192 22.69 -6.97 -13.76
C GLY A 192 22.36 -5.65 -13.08
N LEU A 193 21.51 -5.69 -12.08
CA LEU A 193 21.24 -4.52 -11.23
C LEU A 193 22.40 -4.30 -10.24
N PRO A 194 22.66 -3.05 -9.82
CA PRO A 194 23.63 -2.78 -8.75
C PRO A 194 23.31 -3.61 -7.51
N PRO A 195 24.32 -4.11 -6.77
CA PRO A 195 24.08 -4.94 -5.59
C PRO A 195 23.40 -4.13 -4.48
N VAL A 196 22.52 -4.80 -3.73
CA VAL A 196 21.85 -4.31 -2.52
C VAL A 196 21.86 -5.41 -1.47
N ASP A 197 21.59 -5.05 -0.21
CA ASP A 197 21.59 -6.01 0.91
C ASP A 197 20.27 -6.78 0.98
N ARG A 198 19.16 -6.13 0.63
CA ARG A 198 17.81 -6.71 0.66
C ARG A 198 17.03 -6.40 -0.59
N GLU A 199 16.29 -7.39 -1.09
CA GLU A 199 15.31 -7.22 -2.16
C GLU A 199 13.95 -7.75 -1.69
N TYR A 200 12.88 -7.00 -1.96
CA TYR A 200 11.51 -7.39 -1.63
C TYR A 200 10.53 -7.08 -2.75
N TYR A 201 9.48 -7.88 -2.81
CA TYR A 201 8.38 -7.80 -3.74
C TYR A 201 7.12 -7.32 -3.01
N VAL A 202 6.64 -6.13 -3.36
CA VAL A 202 5.44 -5.51 -2.78
C VAL A 202 4.52 -5.07 -3.92
N MET A 203 3.25 -5.46 -3.87
CA MET A 203 2.31 -5.08 -4.91
C MET A 203 0.95 -4.71 -4.33
N GLN A 204 0.44 -3.53 -4.72
CA GLN A 204 -0.89 -3.07 -4.35
C GLN A 204 -1.94 -3.67 -5.27
N GLY A 205 -3.14 -3.91 -4.73
CA GLY A 205 -4.30 -4.30 -5.50
C GLY A 205 -5.60 -3.79 -4.86
N ASP A 206 -6.60 -3.59 -5.71
CA ASP A 206 -7.93 -3.10 -5.37
C ASP A 206 -8.91 -4.26 -5.39
N PHE A 207 -9.67 -4.47 -4.31
CA PHE A 207 -10.65 -5.54 -4.21
C PHE A 207 -12.05 -4.99 -3.91
N TYR A 208 -13.02 -5.49 -4.63
CA TYR A 208 -14.40 -5.01 -4.64
C TYR A 208 -15.31 -6.13 -4.14
N THR A 209 -15.76 -6.04 -2.90
CA THR A 209 -16.62 -7.05 -2.26
C THR A 209 -18.01 -6.51 -1.99
N THR A 210 -19.02 -7.38 -2.07
CA THR A 210 -20.44 -7.00 -1.80
C THR A 210 -20.63 -6.53 -0.37
N GLY A 211 -19.96 -7.17 0.59
CA GLY A 211 -20.00 -6.78 1.99
C GLY A 211 -19.23 -5.48 2.27
N LYS A 212 -19.41 -4.99 3.49
CA LYS A 212 -18.66 -3.83 4.00
C LYS A 212 -17.23 -4.24 4.38
N TYR A 213 -16.37 -3.24 4.54
CA TYR A 213 -15.01 -3.46 5.02
C TYR A 213 -15.01 -4.24 6.34
N ARG A 214 -14.30 -5.38 6.37
CA ARG A 214 -14.21 -6.33 7.48
C ARG A 214 -15.53 -7.01 7.88
N GLU A 215 -16.53 -7.02 7.02
CA GLU A 215 -17.72 -7.85 7.22
C GLU A 215 -17.32 -9.33 7.12
N LYS A 216 -17.61 -10.09 8.18
CA LYS A 216 -17.16 -11.48 8.32
C LYS A 216 -17.84 -12.43 7.35
N GLY A 217 -17.13 -13.50 6.99
CA GLY A 217 -17.59 -14.55 6.09
C GLY A 217 -17.05 -14.43 4.67
N ALA A 218 -17.57 -15.27 3.78
CA ALA A 218 -17.20 -15.27 2.38
C ALA A 218 -17.82 -14.08 1.65
N GLN A 219 -16.98 -13.33 0.92
CA GLN A 219 -17.39 -12.13 0.23
C GLN A 219 -17.30 -12.33 -1.29
N PRO A 220 -18.43 -12.25 -2.01
CA PRO A 220 -18.44 -12.24 -3.46
C PRO A 220 -17.85 -10.94 -4.04
N PHE A 221 -17.39 -11.03 -5.29
CA PHE A 221 -17.00 -9.86 -6.09
C PHE A 221 -18.20 -8.96 -6.39
N ASP A 222 -17.99 -7.65 -6.37
CA ASP A 222 -18.99 -6.62 -6.66
C ASP A 222 -18.59 -5.84 -7.92
N MET A 223 -19.29 -6.10 -9.01
CA MET A 223 -19.03 -5.47 -10.30
C MET A 223 -19.38 -3.98 -10.31
N GLU A 224 -20.45 -3.56 -9.63
CA GLU A 224 -20.85 -2.14 -9.59
C GLU A 224 -19.82 -1.31 -8.85
N LYS A 225 -19.37 -1.78 -7.70
CA LYS A 225 -18.28 -1.12 -6.98
C LYS A 225 -16.99 -1.03 -7.81
N ALA A 226 -16.71 -2.07 -8.62
CA ALA A 226 -15.53 -2.08 -9.48
C ALA A 226 -15.64 -1.04 -10.61
N ILE A 227 -16.79 -0.93 -11.26
CA ILE A 227 -17.07 0.08 -12.30
C ILE A 227 -17.03 1.49 -11.70
N ASP A 228 -17.56 1.67 -10.49
CA ASP A 228 -17.58 2.95 -9.77
C ASP A 228 -16.25 3.30 -9.10
N GLU A 229 -15.21 2.49 -9.26
CA GLU A 229 -13.88 2.69 -8.64
C GLU A 229 -13.93 2.82 -7.10
N ARG A 230 -14.85 2.11 -6.44
CA ARG A 230 -15.07 2.14 -4.99
C ARG A 230 -14.67 0.83 -4.32
N PRO A 231 -13.35 0.49 -4.26
CA PRO A 231 -12.90 -0.75 -3.65
C PRO A 231 -13.26 -0.81 -2.16
N THR A 232 -13.63 -2.01 -1.70
CA THR A 232 -13.80 -2.30 -0.28
C THR A 232 -12.45 -2.42 0.41
N TYR A 233 -11.48 -3.07 -0.27
CA TYR A 233 -10.10 -3.24 0.21
C TYR A 233 -9.13 -2.66 -0.81
N VAL A 234 -8.09 -2.02 -0.30
CA VAL A 234 -6.86 -1.69 -1.04
C VAL A 234 -5.73 -2.22 -0.19
N VAL A 235 -4.99 -3.21 -0.68
CA VAL A 235 -4.06 -3.95 0.16
C VAL A 235 -2.72 -4.19 -0.53
N PHE A 236 -1.66 -4.35 0.24
CA PHE A 236 -0.41 -4.90 -0.25
C PHE A 236 -0.43 -6.43 -0.15
N ASN A 237 0.12 -7.08 -1.16
CA ASN A 237 0.29 -8.54 -1.24
C ASN A 237 -0.98 -9.32 -0.87
N GLY A 238 -2.10 -8.91 -1.47
CA GLY A 238 -3.37 -9.65 -1.53
C GLY A 238 -4.22 -9.66 -0.27
N ALA A 239 -3.73 -9.19 0.87
CA ALA A 239 -4.52 -9.18 2.09
C ALA A 239 -4.11 -8.08 3.07
N GLU A 240 -5.08 -7.62 3.84
CA GLU A 240 -4.82 -6.76 4.98
C GLU A 240 -3.89 -7.48 5.99
N GLY A 241 -2.84 -6.77 6.42
CA GLY A 241 -1.87 -7.33 7.37
C GLY A 241 -0.90 -8.38 6.79
N SER A 242 -0.86 -8.57 5.46
CA SER A 242 0.05 -9.51 4.79
C SER A 242 1.53 -9.24 5.06
N LEU A 243 1.89 -7.97 5.36
CA LEU A 243 3.26 -7.51 5.62
C LEU A 243 3.36 -6.73 6.94
N THR A 244 2.60 -7.14 7.98
CA THR A 244 2.64 -6.52 9.32
C THR A 244 2.87 -7.57 10.41
N GLY A 245 3.13 -7.13 11.63
CA GLY A 245 3.41 -8.04 12.76
C GLY A 245 4.62 -8.92 12.50
N ASP A 246 4.45 -10.24 12.62
CA ASP A 246 5.52 -11.22 12.36
C ASP A 246 5.89 -11.34 10.87
N LYS A 247 4.99 -10.92 9.98
CA LYS A 247 5.18 -10.91 8.52
C LYS A 247 5.81 -9.61 8.03
N ALA A 248 6.15 -8.67 8.90
CA ALA A 248 6.81 -7.41 8.55
C ALA A 248 8.12 -7.67 7.80
N LEU A 249 8.42 -6.83 6.82
CA LEU A 249 9.71 -6.84 6.14
C LEU A 249 10.82 -6.48 7.15
N LYS A 250 12.04 -6.92 6.91
CA LYS A 250 13.16 -6.74 7.84
C LYS A 250 14.39 -6.19 7.16
N ALA A 251 15.06 -5.25 7.81
CA ALA A 251 16.38 -4.75 7.42
C ALA A 251 17.19 -4.41 8.68
N ASN A 252 18.47 -4.11 8.49
CA ASN A 252 19.29 -3.51 9.54
C ASN A 252 19.63 -2.06 9.14
N THR A 253 20.01 -1.25 10.11
CA THR A 253 20.54 0.10 9.84
C THR A 253 21.71 0.03 8.88
N ASN A 254 21.78 0.96 7.92
CA ASN A 254 22.77 1.07 6.85
C ASN A 254 22.72 -0.03 5.78
N GLU A 255 21.79 -1.00 5.85
CA GLU A 255 21.52 -1.88 4.72
C GLU A 255 20.80 -1.10 3.61
N LYS A 256 21.22 -1.32 2.37
CA LYS A 256 20.51 -0.83 1.19
C LYS A 256 19.38 -1.79 0.83
N VAL A 257 18.17 -1.27 0.83
CA VAL A 257 16.95 -2.02 0.51
C VAL A 257 16.48 -1.65 -0.89
N ARG A 258 16.14 -2.65 -1.70
CA ARG A 258 15.43 -2.51 -2.98
C ARG A 258 14.05 -3.10 -2.86
N LEU A 259 13.04 -2.29 -3.18
CA LEU A 259 11.68 -2.75 -3.33
C LEU A 259 11.31 -2.78 -4.81
N PHE A 260 10.85 -3.92 -5.27
CA PHE A 260 10.14 -4.07 -6.53
C PHE A 260 8.67 -3.85 -6.24
N VAL A 261 8.18 -2.65 -6.55
CA VAL A 261 6.82 -2.24 -6.19
C VAL A 261 5.96 -2.21 -7.43
N GLY A 262 4.82 -2.90 -7.38
CA GLY A 262 3.83 -2.90 -8.45
C GLY A 262 2.46 -2.44 -7.98
N ASN A 263 1.62 -2.09 -8.95
CA ASN A 263 0.22 -1.83 -8.72
C ASN A 263 -0.62 -2.61 -9.74
N GLY A 264 -1.29 -3.66 -9.27
CA GLY A 264 -2.22 -4.44 -10.10
C GLY A 264 -3.47 -3.66 -10.46
N GLY A 265 -3.82 -2.67 -9.67
CA GLY A 265 -5.08 -1.96 -9.81
C GLY A 265 -6.28 -2.87 -9.48
N PRO A 266 -7.34 -2.91 -10.34
CA PRO A 266 -7.38 -2.43 -11.73
C PRO A 266 -7.58 -0.93 -11.93
N ASN A 267 -8.01 -0.18 -10.91
CA ASN A 267 -8.47 1.19 -11.12
C ASN A 267 -7.57 2.25 -10.47
N LEU A 268 -7.15 2.02 -9.21
CA LEU A 268 -6.56 3.09 -8.41
C LEU A 268 -5.05 3.23 -8.65
N VAL A 269 -4.59 4.48 -8.74
CA VAL A 269 -3.17 4.82 -8.69
C VAL A 269 -2.67 4.68 -7.25
N SER A 270 -1.49 4.11 -7.06
CA SER A 270 -0.80 4.07 -5.76
C SER A 270 0.12 5.28 -5.61
N SER A 271 -0.01 6.01 -4.50
CA SER A 271 0.96 7.03 -4.07
C SER A 271 1.90 6.38 -3.06
N PHE A 272 2.85 5.57 -3.54
CA PHE A 272 3.70 4.75 -2.68
C PHE A 272 4.72 5.58 -1.91
N HIS A 273 4.75 5.40 -0.58
CA HIS A 273 5.65 6.09 0.34
C HIS A 273 6.11 5.14 1.46
N VAL A 274 7.32 5.36 1.96
CA VAL A 274 7.83 4.73 3.18
C VAL A 274 7.99 5.82 4.23
N ILE A 275 7.13 5.80 5.25
CA ILE A 275 7.13 6.82 6.30
C ILE A 275 8.44 6.73 7.09
N GLY A 276 9.19 7.83 7.11
CA GLY A 276 10.49 7.92 7.78
C GLY A 276 11.70 7.66 6.87
N ALA A 277 11.50 7.36 5.59
CA ALA A 277 12.58 7.19 4.61
C ALA A 277 12.43 8.14 3.43
N ILE A 278 13.55 8.55 2.88
CA ILE A 278 13.67 9.18 1.55
C ILE A 278 14.21 8.11 0.61
N PHE A 279 13.62 7.97 -0.55
CA PHE A 279 14.14 7.05 -1.55
C PHE A 279 15.41 7.62 -2.17
N ASP A 280 16.52 6.92 -2.01
CA ASP A 280 17.79 7.28 -2.63
C ASP A 280 17.62 7.32 -4.14
N ARG A 281 16.91 6.31 -4.69
CA ARG A 281 16.66 6.15 -6.12
C ARG A 281 15.29 5.55 -6.39
N VAL A 282 14.65 6.05 -7.45
CA VAL A 282 13.42 5.47 -8.00
C VAL A 282 13.56 5.34 -9.51
N ARG A 283 13.34 4.15 -10.04
CA ARG A 283 13.12 3.93 -11.48
C ARG A 283 11.61 3.96 -11.73
N PHE A 284 11.12 5.07 -12.28
CA PHE A 284 9.70 5.25 -12.60
C PHE A 284 9.27 4.27 -13.70
N GLU A 285 8.04 3.79 -13.61
CA GLU A 285 7.45 2.80 -14.54
C GLU A 285 8.34 1.56 -14.72
N GLY A 286 9.17 1.25 -13.71
CA GLY A 286 10.13 0.16 -13.80
C GLY A 286 11.22 0.32 -14.85
N GLY A 287 11.26 1.45 -15.55
CA GLY A 287 12.18 1.70 -16.67
C GLY A 287 13.63 1.95 -16.26
N THR A 288 14.40 2.53 -17.19
CA THR A 288 15.86 2.73 -17.01
C THR A 288 16.22 4.08 -16.40
N ARG A 289 15.33 5.07 -16.48
CA ARG A 289 15.57 6.41 -15.92
C ARG A 289 15.43 6.39 -14.40
N THR A 290 16.40 6.99 -13.72
CA THR A 290 16.46 7.09 -12.26
C THR A 290 16.22 8.53 -11.83
N GLN A 291 15.38 8.72 -10.81
CA GLN A 291 15.25 9.96 -10.06
C GLN A 291 15.77 9.72 -8.64
N GLU A 292 16.45 10.72 -8.08
CA GLU A 292 17.07 10.64 -6.75
C GLU A 292 16.32 11.53 -5.74
N ASN A 293 16.46 11.21 -4.44
CA ASN A 293 15.87 11.95 -3.33
C ASN A 293 14.33 12.10 -3.43
N VAL A 294 13.65 11.00 -3.71
CA VAL A 294 12.19 10.96 -3.91
C VAL A 294 11.49 10.64 -2.58
N GLN A 295 10.48 11.41 -2.23
CA GLN A 295 9.68 11.16 -1.01
C GLN A 295 8.53 10.19 -1.25
N THR A 296 7.82 10.34 -2.35
CA THR A 296 6.64 9.55 -2.72
C THR A 296 6.65 9.32 -4.22
N THR A 297 6.42 8.09 -4.67
CA THR A 297 6.36 7.77 -6.08
C THR A 297 4.96 7.33 -6.49
N MET A 298 4.51 7.82 -7.64
CA MET A 298 3.24 7.43 -8.22
C MET A 298 3.42 6.15 -9.03
N ILE A 299 2.56 5.15 -8.79
CA ILE A 299 2.52 3.90 -9.53
C ILE A 299 1.10 3.74 -10.09
N PRO A 300 0.91 3.93 -11.40
CA PRO A 300 -0.41 3.77 -12.01
C PRO A 300 -0.90 2.33 -11.94
N ALA A 301 -2.20 2.12 -12.15
CA ALA A 301 -2.74 0.78 -12.33
C ALA A 301 -2.05 0.09 -13.51
N GLY A 302 -1.58 -1.14 -13.33
CA GLY A 302 -0.78 -1.85 -14.31
C GLY A 302 0.67 -1.36 -14.45
N GLY A 303 1.15 -0.51 -13.54
CA GLY A 303 2.51 0.02 -13.51
C GLY A 303 3.36 -0.56 -12.39
N ALA A 304 4.67 -0.26 -12.42
CA ALA A 304 5.63 -0.70 -11.42
C ALA A 304 6.73 0.35 -11.21
N ALA A 305 7.44 0.27 -10.10
CA ALA A 305 8.62 1.08 -9.82
C ALA A 305 9.69 0.26 -9.09
N VAL A 306 10.96 0.56 -9.34
CA VAL A 306 12.05 0.04 -8.51
C VAL A 306 12.46 1.16 -7.55
N VAL A 307 12.34 0.90 -6.26
CA VAL A 307 12.63 1.86 -5.20
C VAL A 307 13.82 1.37 -4.39
N GLU A 308 14.83 2.22 -4.23
CA GLU A 308 16.00 1.93 -3.40
C GLU A 308 16.14 3.00 -2.32
N TYR A 309 16.43 2.57 -1.09
CA TYR A 309 16.69 3.47 0.04
C TYR A 309 17.55 2.80 1.10
N THR A 310 18.13 3.63 1.96
CA THR A 310 18.94 3.21 3.11
C THR A 310 18.37 3.88 4.36
N THR A 311 18.19 3.11 5.43
CA THR A 311 17.77 3.64 6.73
C THR A 311 18.95 3.67 7.68
N HIS A 312 19.12 4.77 8.39
CA HIS A 312 20.27 5.00 9.30
C HIS A 312 19.86 5.00 10.78
N VAL A 313 18.57 4.88 11.05
CA VAL A 313 17.98 4.88 12.40
C VAL A 313 17.12 3.62 12.54
N PRO A 314 17.24 2.88 13.66
CA PRO A 314 16.39 1.71 13.88
C PRO A 314 14.94 2.12 14.15
N GLY A 315 14.00 1.25 13.84
CA GLY A 315 12.58 1.50 14.10
C GLY A 315 11.64 0.82 13.10
N SER A 316 10.37 1.15 13.21
CA SER A 316 9.32 0.67 12.31
C SER A 316 9.03 1.73 11.26
N TYR A 317 9.16 1.36 9.99
CA TYR A 317 8.94 2.22 8.84
C TYR A 317 7.68 1.73 8.09
N PRO A 318 6.54 2.41 8.21
CA PRO A 318 5.33 2.04 7.49
C PRO A 318 5.46 2.30 5.99
N LEU A 319 5.14 1.29 5.18
CA LEU A 319 4.93 1.43 3.75
C LEU A 319 3.45 1.66 3.51
N VAL A 320 3.09 2.70 2.78
CA VAL A 320 1.70 3.12 2.61
C VAL A 320 1.39 3.52 1.16
N ASP A 321 0.13 3.36 0.76
CA ASP A 321 -0.46 4.28 -0.22
C ASP A 321 -0.76 5.59 0.51
N HIS A 322 -0.10 6.69 0.14
CA HIS A 322 -0.24 7.98 0.81
C HIS A 322 -1.57 8.69 0.48
N SER A 323 -2.44 8.09 -0.30
CA SER A 323 -3.89 8.33 -0.24
C SER A 323 -4.41 7.75 1.08
N ILE A 324 -4.14 8.42 2.17
CA ILE A 324 -3.95 7.89 3.52
C ILE A 324 -5.13 7.08 4.09
N PHE A 325 -6.36 7.38 3.68
CA PHE A 325 -7.52 6.55 4.01
C PHE A 325 -7.46 5.14 3.41
N ARG A 326 -6.71 4.95 2.32
CA ARG A 326 -6.48 3.61 1.76
C ARG A 326 -5.52 2.80 2.64
N ALA A 327 -4.51 3.46 3.22
CA ALA A 327 -3.58 2.81 4.14
C ALA A 327 -4.29 2.32 5.41
N PHE A 328 -4.89 3.24 6.17
CA PHE A 328 -5.39 2.95 7.50
C PHE A 328 -6.83 2.45 7.55
N ASN A 329 -7.64 2.65 6.49
CA ASN A 329 -9.06 2.29 6.49
C ASN A 329 -9.45 1.27 5.43
N LYS A 330 -8.50 0.85 4.55
CA LYS A 330 -8.73 -0.17 3.52
C LYS A 330 -7.61 -1.20 3.41
N GLY A 331 -6.50 -1.03 4.17
CA GLY A 331 -5.45 -2.03 4.34
C GLY A 331 -4.19 -1.87 3.50
N ALA A 332 -3.99 -0.74 2.77
CA ALA A 332 -2.75 -0.47 2.00
C ALA A 332 -1.59 -0.06 2.91
N LEU A 333 -1.25 -0.93 3.86
CA LEU A 333 -0.23 -0.73 4.88
C LEU A 333 0.66 -1.97 4.99
N ALA A 334 1.96 -1.75 4.99
CA ALA A 334 2.98 -2.73 5.33
C ALA A 334 3.98 -2.11 6.32
N ILE A 335 4.80 -2.92 6.95
CA ILE A 335 5.83 -2.47 7.90
C ILE A 335 7.19 -3.02 7.46
N MET A 336 8.20 -2.16 7.44
CA MET A 336 9.60 -2.52 7.44
C MET A 336 10.14 -2.33 8.87
N LYS A 337 10.57 -3.41 9.52
CA LYS A 337 11.29 -3.34 10.79
C LYS A 337 12.78 -3.22 10.51
N VAL A 338 13.40 -2.19 11.05
CA VAL A 338 14.84 -1.93 10.92
C VAL A 338 15.48 -2.08 12.28
N ASP A 339 16.36 -3.07 12.39
CA ASP A 339 17.12 -3.33 13.61
C ASP A 339 18.49 -2.64 13.52
N GLY A 340 19.06 -2.27 14.67
CA GLY A 340 20.39 -1.68 14.73
C GLY A 340 20.59 -0.71 15.89
N PRO A 341 21.78 -0.11 16.01
CA PRO A 341 22.06 0.89 17.05
C PRO A 341 21.31 2.20 16.78
N GLU A 342 20.88 2.87 17.84
CA GLU A 342 20.35 4.23 17.76
C GLU A 342 21.36 5.20 17.16
N ASN A 343 20.89 6.15 16.36
CA ASN A 343 21.70 7.23 15.80
C ASN A 343 21.07 8.59 16.13
N LYS A 344 21.33 9.07 17.34
CA LYS A 344 20.77 10.33 17.86
C LYS A 344 21.28 11.58 17.13
N ALA A 345 22.38 11.47 16.37
CA ALA A 345 22.86 12.57 15.52
C ALA A 345 21.96 12.81 14.31
N ILE A 346 21.25 11.75 13.83
CA ILE A 346 20.31 11.84 12.71
C ILE A 346 18.88 12.06 13.24
N TYR A 347 18.49 11.38 14.32
CA TYR A 347 17.17 11.49 14.91
C TYR A 347 17.25 11.31 16.43
N SER A 348 17.06 12.42 17.14
CA SER A 348 17.20 12.46 18.61
C SER A 348 16.08 11.71 19.35
N GLY A 349 14.91 11.54 18.70
CA GLY A 349 13.67 11.18 19.38
C GLY A 349 13.02 12.40 20.07
N LYS A 350 12.10 12.13 20.98
CA LYS A 350 11.43 13.20 21.76
C LYS A 350 12.40 13.78 22.79
N GLU A 351 12.79 15.03 22.64
CA GLU A 351 13.69 15.72 23.57
C GLU A 351 12.94 16.48 24.68
N VAL A 352 11.78 17.03 24.34
CA VAL A 352 10.96 17.82 25.27
C VAL A 352 9.50 17.36 25.15
N ASP A 353 8.86 17.22 26.32
CA ASP A 353 7.42 17.00 26.43
C ASP A 353 6.90 18.01 27.46
N SER A 354 6.44 19.17 27.00
CA SER A 354 5.93 20.23 27.82
C SER A 354 4.58 20.75 27.35
N VAL A 355 3.78 21.25 28.26
CA VAL A 355 2.48 21.84 27.93
C VAL A 355 2.69 23.18 27.23
N TYR A 356 2.26 23.29 25.97
CA TYR A 356 2.22 24.54 25.23
C TYR A 356 0.81 25.13 25.26
N LEU A 357 0.64 26.26 25.95
CA LEU A 357 -0.67 26.93 26.11
C LEU A 357 -0.94 27.99 25.02
N GLY A 358 0.02 28.24 24.14
CA GLY A 358 -0.05 29.33 23.15
C GLY A 358 -0.12 30.70 23.86
N ASP A 359 -0.84 31.63 23.22
CA ASP A 359 -1.08 32.97 23.79
C ASP A 359 -2.18 33.00 24.89
N ARG A 360 -2.70 31.83 25.27
CA ARG A 360 -3.66 31.70 26.35
C ARG A 360 -2.90 31.90 27.66
N ALA A 361 -3.12 33.04 28.30
CA ALA A 361 -2.79 33.22 29.71
C ALA A 361 -3.28 31.98 30.49
N GLN A 362 -2.52 31.55 31.50
CA GLN A 362 -2.90 30.46 32.42
C GLN A 362 -4.40 30.53 32.65
N PRO A 363 -5.18 29.46 32.33
CA PRO A 363 -6.62 29.53 32.52
C PRO A 363 -6.85 29.95 33.98
N ASN A 364 -7.58 31.04 34.15
CA ASN A 364 -7.94 31.51 35.50
C ASN A 364 -8.67 30.33 36.16
N MET A 365 -7.98 29.63 37.05
CA MET A 365 -8.52 28.47 37.77
C MET A 365 -9.88 28.76 38.42
N ALA A 366 -10.16 30.02 38.72
CA ALA A 366 -11.46 30.45 39.20
C ALA A 366 -12.54 30.41 38.12
N ALA A 367 -12.22 30.74 36.85
CA ALA A 367 -13.15 30.65 35.71
C ALA A 367 -13.40 29.19 35.30
N VAL A 368 -12.37 28.34 35.33
CA VAL A 368 -12.51 26.89 35.12
C VAL A 368 -13.36 26.28 36.23
N THR A 369 -13.16 26.64 37.49
CA THR A 369 -13.96 26.17 38.60
C THR A 369 -15.42 26.65 38.52
N ALA A 370 -15.67 27.88 38.02
CA ALA A 370 -17.02 28.39 37.80
C ALA A 370 -17.74 27.68 36.64
N ALA A 371 -17.04 27.43 35.53
CA ALA A 371 -17.58 26.67 34.40
C ALA A 371 -17.85 25.19 34.77
N THR A 372 -16.97 24.57 35.56
CA THR A 372 -17.13 23.21 36.09
C THR A 372 -18.32 23.13 37.08
N LYS A 373 -18.54 24.17 37.85
CA LYS A 373 -19.71 24.25 38.77
C LYS A 373 -21.04 24.41 38.01
N ALA A 374 -21.05 25.08 36.87
CA ALA A 374 -22.20 25.21 35.99
C ALA A 374 -22.50 23.89 35.25
N ALA A 375 -21.50 23.15 34.82
CA ALA A 375 -21.63 21.82 34.22
C ALA A 375 -22.04 20.74 35.25
N ALA A 376 -21.59 20.86 36.52
CA ALA A 376 -21.90 19.92 37.58
C ALA A 376 -23.34 19.99 38.10
N SER A 377 -24.15 21.00 37.69
CA SER A 377 -25.56 21.12 38.09
C SER A 377 -26.54 20.29 37.23
N GLY A 378 -26.13 19.70 36.13
CA GLY A 378 -26.90 18.79 35.31
C GLY A 378 -26.32 17.36 35.41
N LYS A 379 -27.04 16.44 36.05
CA LYS A 379 -26.69 15.00 36.08
C LYS A 379 -26.71 14.44 34.63
N LEU A 380 -25.57 14.49 33.95
CA LEU A 380 -25.38 13.72 32.69
C LEU A 380 -25.67 12.25 32.99
N THR A 381 -26.57 11.65 32.23
CA THR A 381 -26.81 10.20 32.30
C THR A 381 -25.67 9.44 31.63
N ALA A 382 -25.58 8.14 31.84
CA ALA A 382 -24.61 7.30 31.12
C ALA A 382 -24.88 7.32 29.60
N GLU A 383 -26.16 7.38 29.21
CA GLU A 383 -26.57 7.48 27.80
C GLU A 383 -26.11 8.79 27.16
N ASP A 384 -26.18 9.91 27.87
CA ASP A 384 -25.67 11.20 27.37
C ASP A 384 -24.16 11.15 27.16
N GLN A 385 -23.42 10.53 28.10
CA GLN A 385 -21.99 10.33 27.97
C GLN A 385 -21.62 9.42 26.78
N ILE A 386 -22.35 8.32 26.58
CA ILE A 386 -22.15 7.41 25.44
C ILE A 386 -22.38 8.16 24.13
N LYS A 387 -23.45 8.94 24.02
CA LYS A 387 -23.77 9.71 22.81
C LYS A 387 -22.69 10.75 22.50
N ALA A 388 -22.29 11.55 23.48
CA ALA A 388 -21.22 12.54 23.32
C ALA A 388 -19.87 11.88 23.02
N GLY A 389 -19.55 10.80 23.73
CA GLY A 389 -18.34 10.01 23.55
C GLY A 389 -18.21 9.39 22.17
N SER A 390 -19.31 8.92 21.58
CA SER A 390 -19.29 8.35 20.23
C SER A 390 -18.90 9.37 19.15
N GLN A 391 -19.34 10.62 19.28
CA GLN A 391 -18.99 11.71 18.38
C GLN A 391 -17.51 12.10 18.51
N LEU A 392 -17.03 12.22 19.75
CA LEU A 392 -15.63 12.53 20.05
C LEU A 392 -14.70 11.40 19.59
N PHE A 393 -15.09 10.14 19.82
CA PHE A 393 -14.35 8.97 19.37
C PHE A 393 -14.20 8.95 17.85
N ALA A 394 -15.28 9.24 17.10
CA ALA A 394 -15.27 9.27 15.64
C ALA A 394 -14.28 10.31 15.10
N GLY A 395 -14.15 11.46 15.75
CA GLY A 395 -13.23 12.53 15.33
C GLY A 395 -11.79 12.39 15.81
N THR A 396 -11.53 11.59 16.86
CA THR A 396 -10.24 11.60 17.55
C THR A 396 -9.56 10.23 17.56
N CYS A 397 -10.30 9.16 17.90
CA CYS A 397 -9.73 7.85 18.21
C CYS A 397 -9.88 6.83 17.05
N SER A 398 -10.93 7.01 16.24
CA SER A 398 -11.29 6.06 15.17
C SER A 398 -10.24 5.95 14.07
N VAL A 399 -9.36 6.93 13.92
CA VAL A 399 -8.27 6.94 12.93
C VAL A 399 -7.34 5.73 13.14
N CYS A 400 -7.00 5.43 14.40
CA CYS A 400 -6.14 4.29 14.77
C CYS A 400 -6.97 3.06 15.15
N HIS A 401 -7.98 3.25 16.00
CA HIS A 401 -8.75 2.14 16.56
C HIS A 401 -9.93 1.69 15.68
N GLN A 402 -10.15 2.35 14.54
CA GLN A 402 -11.27 2.15 13.60
C GLN A 402 -12.64 2.47 14.22
N SER A 403 -13.63 2.77 13.39
CA SER A 403 -14.98 3.12 13.86
C SER A 403 -15.71 1.97 14.60
N ASN A 404 -15.29 0.73 14.34
CA ASN A 404 -15.80 -0.48 14.99
C ASN A 404 -14.92 -0.95 16.16
N GLY A 405 -13.92 -0.19 16.57
CA GLY A 405 -13.01 -0.54 17.65
C GLY A 405 -12.07 -1.70 17.39
N ALA A 406 -12.01 -2.23 16.15
CA ALA A 406 -11.22 -3.43 15.83
C ALA A 406 -9.71 -3.18 15.75
N GLY A 407 -9.27 -1.91 15.76
CA GLY A 407 -7.86 -1.56 15.56
C GLY A 407 -7.34 -1.99 14.19
N LEU A 408 -6.04 -2.13 14.06
CA LEU A 408 -5.37 -2.61 12.85
C LEU A 408 -4.39 -3.74 13.24
N PRO A 409 -4.57 -4.97 12.74
CA PRO A 409 -3.76 -6.11 13.13
C PRO A 409 -2.27 -5.84 13.04
N GLY A 410 -1.53 -6.14 14.10
CA GLY A 410 -0.09 -5.95 14.18
C GLY A 410 0.39 -4.48 14.26
N VAL A 411 -0.52 -3.51 14.22
CA VAL A 411 -0.20 -2.07 14.27
C VAL A 411 -0.93 -1.38 15.42
N PHE A 412 -2.28 -1.36 15.41
CA PHE A 412 -3.06 -0.72 16.46
C PHE A 412 -3.95 -1.75 17.18
N PRO A 413 -3.89 -1.81 18.52
CA PRO A 413 -4.64 -2.81 19.27
C PRO A 413 -6.16 -2.56 19.16
N PRO A 414 -6.97 -3.64 19.21
CA PRO A 414 -8.42 -3.54 19.27
C PRO A 414 -8.86 -2.98 20.62
N LEU A 415 -9.91 -2.14 20.58
CA LEU A 415 -10.70 -1.77 21.75
C LEU A 415 -11.94 -2.65 21.88
N ALA A 416 -12.39 -3.27 20.79
CA ALA A 416 -13.48 -4.21 20.77
C ALA A 416 -13.13 -5.50 21.49
N LYS A 417 -13.98 -5.96 22.43
CA LYS A 417 -13.76 -7.19 23.24
C LYS A 417 -12.38 -7.25 23.89
N SER A 418 -11.78 -6.09 24.16
CA SER A 418 -10.39 -6.01 24.62
C SER A 418 -10.25 -6.52 26.06
N ASP A 419 -9.49 -7.63 26.22
CA ASP A 419 -9.12 -8.15 27.54
C ASP A 419 -8.33 -7.13 28.34
N PHE A 420 -7.41 -6.43 27.69
CA PHE A 420 -6.57 -5.39 28.27
C PHE A 420 -7.39 -4.21 28.81
N LEU A 421 -8.36 -3.70 28.03
CA LEU A 421 -9.25 -2.62 28.43
C LEU A 421 -10.20 -3.06 29.57
N ASN A 422 -10.79 -4.24 29.42
CA ASN A 422 -11.77 -4.79 30.36
C ASN A 422 -11.17 -5.25 31.70
N ALA A 423 -9.83 -5.40 31.79
CA ALA A 423 -9.13 -5.75 33.02
C ALA A 423 -9.02 -4.56 33.98
N ASP A 424 -8.78 -3.33 33.46
CA ASP A 424 -8.58 -2.14 34.29
C ASP A 424 -8.93 -0.85 33.55
N HIS A 425 -10.09 -0.28 33.87
CA HIS A 425 -10.55 1.00 33.32
C HIS A 425 -9.72 2.22 33.80
N LYS A 426 -9.09 2.16 34.98
CA LYS A 426 -8.24 3.24 35.48
C LYS A 426 -6.97 3.36 34.65
N ARG A 427 -6.41 2.21 34.24
CA ARG A 427 -5.29 2.18 33.31
C ARG A 427 -5.65 2.82 31.97
N ALA A 428 -6.89 2.65 31.47
CA ALA A 428 -7.35 3.29 30.24
C ALA A 428 -7.36 4.82 30.37
N ILE A 429 -7.75 5.37 31.52
CA ILE A 429 -7.68 6.82 31.77
C ILE A 429 -6.22 7.30 31.71
N ASP A 430 -5.31 6.58 32.37
CA ASP A 430 -3.89 6.92 32.38
C ASP A 430 -3.27 6.87 30.97
N ILE A 431 -3.62 5.86 30.15
CA ILE A 431 -3.16 5.75 28.78
C ILE A 431 -3.65 6.91 27.91
N VAL A 432 -4.91 7.29 28.02
CA VAL A 432 -5.43 8.45 27.27
C VAL A 432 -4.74 9.75 27.70
N LEU A 433 -4.49 9.92 29.00
CA LEU A 433 -3.84 11.12 29.51
C LEU A 433 -2.34 11.21 29.17
N ARG A 434 -1.61 10.08 29.19
CA ARG A 434 -0.14 10.06 29.14
C ARG A 434 0.43 9.35 27.93
N GLY A 435 -0.43 8.73 27.13
CA GLY A 435 0.00 7.87 26.03
C GLY A 435 0.46 6.49 26.50
N LEU A 436 0.80 5.66 25.54
CA LEU A 436 1.35 4.32 25.76
C LEU A 436 2.52 4.12 24.80
N ASN A 437 3.65 3.67 25.32
CA ASN A 437 4.84 3.37 24.54
C ASN A 437 5.38 1.99 24.93
N GLY A 438 5.85 1.23 23.95
CA GLY A 438 6.36 -0.11 24.12
C GLY A 438 5.32 -1.19 23.86
N LYS A 439 5.73 -2.45 24.10
CA LYS A 439 4.95 -3.63 23.77
C LYS A 439 3.75 -3.82 24.72
N VAL A 440 2.61 -4.10 24.13
CA VAL A 440 1.38 -4.44 24.85
C VAL A 440 0.72 -5.68 24.23
N THR A 441 0.24 -6.57 25.08
CA THR A 441 -0.54 -7.73 24.63
C THR A 441 -2.02 -7.46 24.80
N VAL A 442 -2.79 -7.55 23.70
CA VAL A 442 -4.24 -7.41 23.69
C VAL A 442 -4.86 -8.60 22.97
N ASN A 443 -5.80 -9.28 23.60
CA ASN A 443 -6.45 -10.48 23.07
C ASN A 443 -5.44 -11.53 22.59
N GLY A 444 -4.34 -11.72 23.34
CA GLY A 444 -3.28 -12.68 23.05
C GLY A 444 -2.34 -12.29 21.90
N LYS A 445 -2.46 -11.08 21.34
CA LYS A 445 -1.58 -10.55 20.26
C LYS A 445 -0.72 -9.41 20.79
N GLU A 446 0.56 -9.40 20.41
CA GLU A 446 1.50 -8.33 20.75
C GLU A 446 1.36 -7.16 19.79
N TYR A 447 1.37 -5.95 20.34
CA TYR A 447 1.39 -4.68 19.61
C TYR A 447 2.55 -3.83 20.14
N ASP A 448 3.28 -3.17 19.25
CA ASP A 448 4.43 -2.33 19.57
C ASP A 448 4.34 -1.01 18.78
N SER A 449 3.32 -0.23 19.12
CA SER A 449 3.05 1.07 18.50
C SER A 449 2.85 2.13 19.58
N VAL A 450 3.19 3.36 19.26
CA VAL A 450 3.02 4.48 20.19
C VAL A 450 1.59 5.02 20.10
N MET A 451 0.88 5.05 21.22
CA MET A 451 -0.32 5.85 21.39
C MET A 451 0.08 7.20 21.96
N PRO A 452 -0.13 8.30 21.25
CA PRO A 452 0.20 9.63 21.79
C PRO A 452 -0.71 9.99 22.96
N PRO A 453 -0.25 10.82 23.91
CA PRO A 453 -1.11 11.35 24.96
C PRO A 453 -2.17 12.28 24.36
N MET A 454 -3.40 12.18 24.85
CA MET A 454 -4.53 13.03 24.46
C MET A 454 -4.86 14.06 25.54
N ASN A 455 -3.83 14.61 26.15
CA ASN A 455 -3.94 15.56 27.27
C ASN A 455 -4.58 16.90 26.90
N GLN A 456 -4.74 17.20 25.60
CA GLN A 456 -5.51 18.32 25.09
C GLN A 456 -7.03 18.17 25.31
N LEU A 457 -7.52 16.94 25.50
CA LEU A 457 -8.92 16.67 25.83
C LEU A 457 -9.16 17.04 27.28
N ASN A 458 -10.31 17.69 27.55
CA ASN A 458 -10.71 17.99 28.91
C ASN A 458 -11.25 16.73 29.63
N ASP A 459 -11.51 16.87 30.96
CA ASP A 459 -11.88 15.71 31.76
C ASP A 459 -13.25 15.13 31.38
N ASP A 460 -14.21 16.00 30.98
CA ASP A 460 -15.52 15.55 30.47
C ASP A 460 -15.41 14.79 29.14
N GLU A 461 -14.60 15.29 28.23
CA GLU A 461 -14.36 14.65 26.93
C GLU A 461 -13.75 13.25 27.11
N ILE A 462 -12.75 13.12 27.96
CA ILE A 462 -12.12 11.82 28.26
C ILE A 462 -13.11 10.88 28.94
N ALA A 463 -13.88 11.37 29.93
CA ALA A 463 -14.90 10.56 30.60
C ALA A 463 -15.97 10.08 29.63
N ASN A 464 -16.42 10.94 28.70
CA ASN A 464 -17.40 10.59 27.67
C ASN A 464 -16.87 9.56 26.67
N ILE A 465 -15.66 9.78 26.13
CA ILE A 465 -15.01 8.84 25.18
C ILE A 465 -14.85 7.48 25.85
N LEU A 466 -14.27 7.41 27.04
CA LEU A 466 -14.03 6.14 27.70
C LEU A 466 -15.33 5.44 28.11
N THR A 467 -16.36 6.18 28.57
CA THR A 467 -17.68 5.61 28.83
C THR A 467 -18.29 5.01 27.55
N TYR A 468 -18.16 5.69 26.40
CA TYR A 468 -18.59 5.12 25.12
C TYR A 468 -17.83 3.84 24.77
N VAL A 469 -16.49 3.85 24.87
CA VAL A 469 -15.62 2.73 24.49
C VAL A 469 -15.92 1.48 25.31
N ILE A 470 -16.05 1.60 26.65
CA ILE A 470 -16.31 0.48 27.53
C ILE A 470 -17.75 -0.09 27.43
N ASN A 471 -18.69 0.68 26.85
CA ASN A 471 -20.05 0.23 26.56
C ASN A 471 -20.27 -0.17 25.09
N SER A 472 -19.21 -0.18 24.28
CA SER A 472 -19.28 -0.52 22.86
C SER A 472 -18.62 -1.87 22.58
N TRP A 473 -18.98 -2.49 21.44
CA TRP A 473 -18.30 -3.64 20.84
C TRP A 473 -18.08 -4.81 21.80
N GLU A 474 -19.11 -5.16 22.59
CA GLU A 474 -19.12 -6.29 23.53
C GLU A 474 -18.07 -6.17 24.67
N ASN A 475 -17.70 -4.97 25.06
CA ASN A 475 -16.96 -4.72 26.26
C ASN A 475 -17.86 -4.84 27.49
N LYS A 476 -17.25 -4.91 28.70
CA LYS A 476 -17.97 -5.21 29.96
C LYS A 476 -18.97 -4.13 30.43
N GLY A 477 -18.90 -2.95 29.83
CA GLY A 477 -19.70 -1.81 30.21
C GLY A 477 -19.23 -1.12 31.50
N GLY A 478 -19.91 -0.05 31.83
CA GLY A 478 -19.63 0.75 33.03
C GLY A 478 -19.72 2.27 32.77
N ARG A 479 -19.23 3.02 33.71
CA ARG A 479 -19.18 4.50 33.60
C ARG A 479 -17.86 5.02 34.13
N ILE A 480 -17.26 5.93 33.39
CA ILE A 480 -16.11 6.72 33.83
C ILE A 480 -16.60 8.08 34.23
N THR A 481 -16.28 8.51 35.42
CA THR A 481 -16.69 9.82 35.96
C THR A 481 -15.64 10.87 35.67
N VAL A 482 -16.07 12.12 35.59
CA VAL A 482 -15.19 13.28 35.42
C VAL A 482 -14.20 13.39 36.60
N GLU A 483 -14.66 13.04 37.81
CA GLU A 483 -13.86 13.04 39.02
C GLU A 483 -12.71 12.02 38.96
N GLU A 484 -12.95 10.83 38.39
CA GLU A 484 -11.90 9.83 38.17
C GLU A 484 -10.83 10.33 37.20
N VAL A 485 -11.23 10.95 36.07
CA VAL A 485 -10.30 11.55 35.13
C VAL A 485 -9.52 12.67 35.74
N LYS A 486 -10.17 13.58 36.48
CA LYS A 486 -9.55 14.69 37.18
C LYS A 486 -8.55 14.23 38.24
N ALA A 487 -8.90 13.19 39.00
CA ALA A 487 -8.00 12.60 39.98
C ALA A 487 -6.77 11.94 39.32
N ALA A 488 -6.96 11.29 38.17
CA ALA A 488 -5.86 10.72 37.41
C ALA A 488 -4.96 11.78 36.80
N ARG A 489 -5.53 12.89 36.27
CA ARG A 489 -4.77 14.01 35.72
C ARG A 489 -3.94 14.72 36.79
N ALA A 490 -4.47 14.86 38.02
CA ALA A 490 -3.77 15.52 39.13
C ALA A 490 -2.58 14.70 39.66
N LYS A 491 -2.49 13.43 39.38
CA LYS A 491 -1.32 12.59 39.73
C LYS A 491 -0.18 12.93 38.79
N ALA A 492 0.86 13.63 39.28
CA ALA A 492 2.12 13.78 38.56
C ALA A 492 2.79 12.39 38.46
N ALA A 493 2.67 11.73 37.31
CA ALA A 493 3.29 10.45 37.07
C ALA A 493 3.98 10.40 35.68
N PRO A 494 5.10 9.70 35.55
CA PRO A 494 5.77 9.50 34.25
C PRO A 494 4.88 8.74 33.27
N ALA A 495 5.25 8.79 31.97
CA ALA A 495 4.56 8.07 30.91
C ALA A 495 4.36 6.59 31.27
N VAL A 496 3.21 6.04 30.89
CA VAL A 496 2.89 4.62 31.15
C VAL A 496 3.78 3.76 30.24
N ASN A 497 4.74 3.07 30.83
CA ASN A 497 5.50 2.03 30.12
C ASN A 497 4.71 0.72 30.16
N ALA A 498 4.64 0.03 29.02
CA ALA A 498 3.87 -1.21 28.84
C ALA A 498 4.57 -2.47 29.45
N GLY A 499 5.48 -2.27 30.40
CA GLY A 499 6.16 -3.37 31.07
C GLY A 499 5.41 -3.81 32.33
N HIS A 500 4.49 -4.78 32.17
CA HIS A 500 4.19 -5.88 33.12
C HIS A 500 3.17 -6.80 32.51
#